data_4f9e077716de18ae59d2c5e8fd275481
#
_entry.id   4f9e077716de18ae59d2c5e8fd275481
#
_cell.length_a   1.000
_cell.length_b   1.000
_cell.length_c   1.000
_cell.angle_alpha   90.00
_cell.angle_beta   90.00
_cell.angle_gamma   90.00
#
_symmetry.space_group_name_H-M   'P 1'
#
loop_
_entity.id
_entity.type
_entity.pdbx_description
1 polymer ?
#
loop_
_entity_poly.entity_id
_entity_poly.type
_entity_poly.pdbx_seq_one_letter_code
_entity_poly.pdbx_strand_id
1 'polypeptide(L)'
;MGLSGKTEFPHLHFSVTFQGKVVDPFVGKDVQGVCGIEGKPLWNSDVMAELSYQPSGVLSMGFTDKVPTQNQVVSGDHRHIRIGRNAPNLVFWVMIYGLQPKDEEILQVTDPNGRVLLRKKASPATNHMARWFTYSGRRARNSWARGTYEGKYQLLRLVGGEKKVVLNKTTRVRIE
;
A
#
# COMPACT_ATOMS: atom_id res chain seq x y z
N MET A 1 -5.08 6.41 -17.75
CA MET A 1 -4.18 5.25 -17.54
C MET A 1 -4.99 3.99 -17.70
N GLY A 2 -4.47 2.98 -18.38
CA GLY A 2 -5.16 1.72 -18.67
C GLY A 2 -4.19 0.52 -18.64
N LEU A 3 -4.68 -0.62 -19.12
CA LEU A 3 -3.92 -1.87 -19.26
C LEU A 3 -3.47 -2.03 -20.73
N SER A 4 -2.71 -1.07 -21.25
CA SER A 4 -2.13 -1.17 -22.58
C SER A 4 -0.79 -1.91 -22.53
N GLY A 5 -0.57 -2.84 -23.47
CA GLY A 5 0.65 -3.66 -23.51
C GLY A 5 0.62 -4.82 -22.50
N LYS A 6 1.77 -5.47 -22.31
CA LYS A 6 1.94 -6.58 -21.37
C LYS A 6 2.18 -6.02 -19.96
N THR A 7 1.10 -5.86 -19.20
CA THR A 7 1.15 -5.32 -17.84
C THR A 7 0.18 -6.06 -16.91
N GLU A 8 0.53 -6.16 -15.63
CA GLU A 8 -0.30 -6.80 -14.60
C GLU A 8 -1.22 -5.83 -13.87
N PHE A 9 -0.98 -4.52 -13.98
CA PHE A 9 -1.79 -3.48 -13.34
C PHE A 9 -1.61 -2.12 -14.04
N PRO A 10 -2.60 -1.20 -13.96
CA PRO A 10 -2.50 0.11 -14.56
C PRO A 10 -1.37 0.93 -13.91
N HIS A 11 -0.41 1.36 -14.71
CA HIS A 11 0.67 2.25 -14.26
C HIS A 11 1.14 3.17 -15.39
N LEU A 12 1.85 4.22 -15.04
CA LEU A 12 2.59 5.06 -15.98
C LEU A 12 3.99 4.47 -16.16
N HIS A 13 4.35 4.14 -17.39
CA HIS A 13 5.71 3.78 -17.73
C HIS A 13 6.44 5.01 -18.24
N PHE A 14 7.50 5.38 -17.56
CA PHE A 14 8.33 6.52 -17.90
C PHE A 14 9.80 6.09 -17.98
N SER A 15 10.47 6.40 -19.07
CA SER A 15 11.88 6.08 -19.27
C SER A 15 12.62 7.32 -19.78
N VAL A 16 13.78 7.57 -19.24
CA VAL A 16 14.72 8.60 -19.73
C VAL A 16 15.91 7.90 -20.37
N THR A 17 16.30 8.36 -21.55
CA THR A 17 17.51 7.87 -22.22
C THR A 17 18.53 9.01 -22.39
N PHE A 18 19.78 8.70 -22.11
CA PHE A 18 20.91 9.58 -22.35
C PHE A 18 21.95 8.84 -23.17
N GLN A 19 22.33 9.36 -24.36
CA GLN A 19 23.26 8.71 -25.29
C GLN A 19 22.92 7.23 -25.58
N GLY A 20 21.62 6.95 -25.80
CA GLY A 20 21.12 5.60 -26.10
C GLY A 20 21.04 4.63 -24.91
N LYS A 21 21.40 5.05 -23.72
CA LYS A 21 21.28 4.24 -22.48
C LYS A 21 20.13 4.73 -21.63
N VAL A 22 19.37 3.79 -21.02
CA VAL A 22 18.34 4.13 -20.03
C VAL A 22 19.04 4.60 -18.77
N VAL A 23 18.59 5.74 -18.24
CA VAL A 23 19.11 6.33 -17.00
C VAL A 23 17.97 6.55 -16.01
N ASP A 24 18.27 6.40 -14.73
CA ASP A 24 17.33 6.73 -13.65
C ASP A 24 17.34 8.25 -13.44
N PRO A 25 16.22 8.96 -13.62
CA PRO A 25 16.17 10.40 -13.47
C PRO A 25 16.39 10.91 -12.05
N PHE A 26 16.25 10.05 -11.02
CA PHE A 26 16.52 10.40 -9.62
C PHE A 26 18.00 10.26 -9.25
N VAL A 27 18.73 9.40 -9.94
CA VAL A 27 20.15 9.13 -9.69
C VAL A 27 21.05 9.86 -10.70
N GLY A 28 20.56 10.04 -11.92
CA GLY A 28 21.29 10.71 -12.99
C GLY A 28 22.15 9.77 -13.84
N LYS A 29 22.97 10.37 -14.71
CA LYS A 29 23.72 9.65 -15.75
C LYS A 29 25.03 9.01 -15.27
N ASP A 30 25.56 9.46 -14.15
CA ASP A 30 26.93 9.16 -13.71
C ASP A 30 27.01 7.95 -12.77
N VAL A 31 25.88 7.33 -12.41
CA VAL A 31 25.83 6.21 -11.49
C VAL A 31 25.45 4.91 -12.22
N GLN A 32 26.38 3.97 -12.27
CA GLN A 32 26.15 2.63 -12.82
C GLN A 32 26.01 1.61 -11.68
N GLY A 33 24.88 0.88 -11.68
CA GLY A 33 24.74 -0.34 -10.88
C GLY A 33 24.44 -0.18 -9.39
N VAL A 34 24.18 1.02 -8.90
CA VAL A 34 23.81 1.26 -7.49
C VAL A 34 22.34 1.64 -7.38
N CYS A 35 21.58 0.84 -6.64
CA CYS A 35 20.22 1.21 -6.23
C CYS A 35 20.33 2.17 -5.03
N GLY A 36 20.12 3.46 -5.24
CA GLY A 36 20.18 4.46 -4.17
C GLY A 36 19.93 5.87 -4.66
N ILE A 37 19.89 6.81 -3.73
CA ILE A 37 19.67 8.24 -3.98
C ILE A 37 21.00 9.01 -4.16
N GLU A 38 22.10 8.29 -4.33
CA GLU A 38 23.42 8.91 -4.58
C GLU A 38 23.59 9.20 -6.06
N GLY A 39 23.79 10.48 -6.41
CA GLY A 39 23.96 10.93 -7.79
C GLY A 39 23.50 12.37 -7.98
N LYS A 40 23.55 12.83 -9.23
CA LYS A 40 23.01 14.13 -9.64
C LYS A 40 21.69 13.91 -10.36
N PRO A 41 20.53 14.15 -9.72
CA PRO A 41 19.22 14.02 -10.35
C PRO A 41 19.14 14.83 -11.65
N LEU A 42 18.35 14.35 -12.59
CA LEU A 42 18.04 15.08 -13.82
C LEU A 42 16.92 16.12 -13.63
N TRP A 43 16.24 16.07 -12.48
CA TRP A 43 15.20 17.02 -12.08
C TRP A 43 15.83 18.31 -11.57
N ASN A 44 15.21 19.46 -11.85
CA ASN A 44 15.59 20.72 -11.20
C ASN A 44 15.20 20.72 -9.71
N SER A 45 15.72 21.65 -8.92
CA SER A 45 15.51 21.74 -7.48
C SER A 45 14.02 21.85 -7.10
N ASP A 46 13.25 22.62 -7.86
CA ASP A 46 11.85 22.90 -7.55
C ASP A 46 11.00 21.63 -7.74
N VAL A 47 11.24 20.92 -8.84
CA VAL A 47 10.59 19.64 -9.12
C VAL A 47 11.02 18.54 -8.13
N MET A 48 12.31 18.52 -7.73
CA MET A 48 12.81 17.56 -6.74
C MET A 48 12.15 17.72 -5.38
N ALA A 49 11.80 18.93 -4.98
CA ALA A 49 11.08 19.17 -3.72
C ALA A 49 9.69 18.51 -3.72
N GLU A 50 9.02 18.45 -4.87
CA GLU A 50 7.71 17.81 -5.04
C GLU A 50 7.80 16.31 -5.36
N LEU A 51 8.84 15.88 -6.06
CA LEU A 51 9.07 14.49 -6.51
C LEU A 51 9.99 13.71 -5.57
N SER A 52 9.86 13.86 -4.24
CA SER A 52 10.66 13.06 -3.33
C SER A 52 10.46 11.56 -3.56
N TYR A 53 11.56 10.82 -3.73
CA TYR A 53 11.50 9.38 -3.94
C TYR A 53 10.86 8.67 -2.76
N GLN A 54 9.76 7.98 -3.01
CA GLN A 54 9.04 7.20 -2.00
C GLN A 54 9.30 5.72 -2.24
N PRO A 55 10.14 5.06 -1.45
CA PRO A 55 10.51 3.64 -1.65
C PRO A 55 9.35 2.69 -1.39
N SER A 56 8.33 3.12 -0.70
CA SER A 56 7.14 2.34 -0.40
C SER A 56 5.92 3.24 -0.26
N GLY A 57 4.75 2.75 -0.62
CA GLY A 57 3.51 3.51 -0.46
C GLY A 57 2.26 2.62 -0.55
N VAL A 58 1.13 3.17 -0.15
CA VAL A 58 -0.17 2.52 -0.29
C VAL A 58 -0.75 2.83 -1.67
N LEU A 59 -0.98 1.79 -2.47
CA LEU A 59 -1.65 1.89 -3.77
C LEU A 59 -3.16 2.03 -3.61
N SER A 60 -3.74 1.18 -2.78
CA SER A 60 -5.15 1.27 -2.39
C SER A 60 -5.42 0.50 -1.10
N MET A 61 -6.51 0.85 -0.42
CA MET A 61 -6.96 0.18 0.79
C MET A 61 -8.46 0.39 0.98
N GLY A 62 -9.12 -0.55 1.65
CA GLY A 62 -10.55 -0.45 1.86
C GLY A 62 -11.12 -1.59 2.68
N PHE A 63 -12.45 -1.64 2.69
CA PHE A 63 -13.22 -2.66 3.39
C PHE A 63 -14.10 -3.43 2.42
N THR A 64 -14.42 -4.68 2.78
CA THR A 64 -15.36 -5.54 2.06
C THR A 64 -15.99 -6.56 3.02
N ASP A 65 -17.06 -7.21 2.60
CA ASP A 65 -17.74 -8.28 3.34
C ASP A 65 -17.24 -9.69 2.94
N LYS A 66 -16.39 -9.79 1.92
CA LYS A 66 -15.78 -11.03 1.42
C LYS A 66 -14.27 -10.86 1.35
N VAL A 67 -13.53 -11.95 1.39
CA VAL A 67 -12.09 -11.91 1.14
C VAL A 67 -11.86 -11.52 -0.33
N PRO A 68 -11.27 -10.35 -0.60
CA PRO A 68 -11.06 -9.89 -1.97
C PRO A 68 -9.87 -10.62 -2.59
N THR A 69 -9.94 -10.85 -3.89
CA THR A 69 -8.78 -11.26 -4.67
C THR A 69 -7.95 -10.05 -5.07
N GLN A 70 -6.67 -10.26 -5.33
CA GLN A 70 -5.78 -9.20 -5.80
C GLN A 70 -6.27 -8.57 -7.10
N ASN A 71 -6.79 -9.37 -8.04
CA ASN A 71 -7.31 -8.87 -9.31
C ASN A 71 -8.54 -7.96 -9.10
N GLN A 72 -9.47 -8.32 -8.23
CA GLN A 72 -10.63 -7.48 -7.89
C GLN A 72 -10.22 -6.13 -7.29
N VAL A 73 -9.16 -6.13 -6.47
CA VAL A 73 -8.63 -4.87 -5.91
C VAL A 73 -8.00 -4.00 -7.01
N VAL A 74 -7.24 -4.61 -7.93
CA VAL A 74 -6.61 -3.89 -9.06
C VAL A 74 -7.65 -3.33 -10.03
N SER A 75 -8.73 -4.08 -10.34
CA SER A 75 -9.82 -3.61 -11.21
C SER A 75 -10.67 -2.50 -10.56
N GLY A 76 -10.56 -2.34 -9.25
CA GLY A 76 -11.32 -1.32 -8.50
C GLY A 76 -12.72 -1.76 -8.09
N ASP A 77 -13.05 -3.05 -8.15
CA ASP A 77 -14.37 -3.61 -7.81
C ASP A 77 -14.79 -3.31 -6.36
N HIS A 78 -13.82 -2.98 -5.49
CA HIS A 78 -14.05 -2.71 -4.07
C HIS A 78 -14.00 -1.23 -3.68
N ARG A 79 -14.01 -0.29 -4.65
CA ARG A 79 -13.88 1.16 -4.35
C ARG A 79 -15.09 1.78 -3.67
N HIS A 80 -16.28 1.24 -3.91
CA HIS A 80 -17.55 1.81 -3.45
C HIS A 80 -18.47 0.79 -2.78
N ILE A 81 -17.90 -0.14 -2.03
CA ILE A 81 -18.71 -1.16 -1.35
C ILE A 81 -19.44 -0.54 -0.16
N ARG A 82 -20.75 -0.76 -0.12
CA ARG A 82 -21.57 -0.57 1.07
C ARG A 82 -21.61 -1.87 1.84
N ILE A 83 -21.27 -1.81 3.11
CA ILE A 83 -21.31 -2.97 4.00
C ILE A 83 -22.54 -2.84 4.90
N GLY A 84 -23.49 -3.77 4.74
CA GLY A 84 -24.68 -3.82 5.56
C GLY A 84 -24.41 -4.41 6.94
N ARG A 85 -25.29 -4.12 7.89
CA ARG A 85 -25.19 -4.63 9.27
C ARG A 85 -25.14 -6.16 9.38
N ASN A 86 -25.78 -6.85 8.44
CA ASN A 86 -25.85 -8.31 8.42
C ASN A 86 -24.78 -8.95 7.54
N ALA A 87 -23.78 -8.18 7.10
CA ALA A 87 -22.67 -8.72 6.34
C ALA A 87 -21.98 -9.84 7.14
N PRO A 88 -21.65 -10.98 6.51
CA PRO A 88 -21.09 -12.14 7.22
C PRO A 88 -19.69 -11.86 7.77
N ASN A 89 -18.96 -10.96 7.15
CA ASN A 89 -17.62 -10.57 7.57
C ASN A 89 -17.41 -9.06 7.43
N LEU A 90 -16.41 -8.55 8.14
CA LEU A 90 -15.80 -7.26 7.91
C LEU A 90 -14.31 -7.51 7.65
N VAL A 91 -13.87 -7.27 6.41
CA VAL A 91 -12.50 -7.50 5.95
C VAL A 91 -11.87 -6.17 5.59
N PHE A 92 -10.76 -5.85 6.22
CA PHE A 92 -9.89 -4.72 5.87
C PHE A 92 -8.74 -5.22 5.00
N TRP A 93 -8.53 -4.63 3.85
CA TRP A 93 -7.51 -5.00 2.90
C TRP A 93 -6.64 -3.79 2.51
N VAL A 94 -5.40 -4.07 2.15
CA VAL A 94 -4.41 -3.06 1.75
C VAL A 94 -3.55 -3.62 0.62
N MET A 95 -3.30 -2.79 -0.37
CA MET A 95 -2.32 -3.03 -1.43
C MET A 95 -1.25 -1.95 -1.36
N ILE A 96 0.00 -2.35 -1.29
CA ILE A 96 1.17 -1.48 -1.22
C ILE A 96 2.16 -1.79 -2.35
N TYR A 97 3.07 -0.87 -2.59
CA TYR A 97 4.29 -1.13 -3.35
C TYR A 97 5.53 -1.01 -2.46
N GLY A 98 6.62 -1.66 -2.87
CA GLY A 98 7.94 -1.51 -2.25
C GLY A 98 8.07 -2.16 -0.87
N LEU A 99 7.45 -3.33 -0.65
CA LEU A 99 7.73 -4.16 0.55
C LEU A 99 9.16 -4.67 0.48
N GLN A 100 9.90 -4.56 1.57
CA GLN A 100 11.29 -4.98 1.69
C GLN A 100 11.46 -6.15 2.67
N PRO A 101 12.54 -6.95 2.56
CA PRO A 101 12.84 -7.97 3.56
C PRO A 101 12.94 -7.37 4.95
N LYS A 102 12.43 -8.09 5.95
CA LYS A 102 12.33 -7.71 7.36
C LYS A 102 11.31 -6.62 7.66
N ASP A 103 10.59 -6.10 6.67
CA ASP A 103 9.41 -5.25 6.94
C ASP A 103 8.35 -6.04 7.71
N GLU A 104 7.69 -5.37 8.65
CA GLU A 104 6.57 -5.93 9.42
C GLU A 104 5.32 -5.09 9.19
N GLU A 105 4.19 -5.76 9.01
CA GLU A 105 2.92 -5.11 8.76
C GLU A 105 2.01 -5.19 9.98
N ILE A 106 1.28 -4.12 10.26
CA ILE A 106 0.20 -4.10 11.26
C ILE A 106 -1.08 -3.62 10.58
N LEU A 107 -2.09 -4.47 10.62
CA LEU A 107 -3.46 -4.15 10.23
C LEU A 107 -4.33 -4.08 11.48
N GLN A 108 -5.05 -2.99 11.67
CA GLN A 108 -5.96 -2.80 12.79
C GLN A 108 -7.31 -2.30 12.29
N VAL A 109 -8.38 -2.81 12.88
CA VAL A 109 -9.75 -2.28 12.68
C VAL A 109 -10.31 -1.87 14.02
N THR A 110 -10.86 -0.66 14.06
CA THR A 110 -11.51 -0.07 15.22
C THR A 110 -13.00 0.12 14.92
N ASP A 111 -13.86 -0.19 15.85
CA ASP A 111 -15.31 -0.05 15.75
C ASP A 111 -15.77 1.40 16.02
N PRO A 112 -17.07 1.73 15.80
CA PRO A 112 -17.60 3.08 16.05
C PRO A 112 -17.48 3.58 17.49
N ASN A 113 -17.29 2.67 18.45
CA ASN A 113 -17.14 2.99 19.88
C ASN A 113 -15.66 3.12 20.29
N GLY A 114 -14.73 3.08 19.34
CA GLY A 114 -13.29 3.18 19.60
C GLY A 114 -12.63 1.86 20.07
N ARG A 115 -13.35 0.73 20.06
CA ARG A 115 -12.78 -0.56 20.44
C ARG A 115 -12.03 -1.19 19.29
N VAL A 116 -10.86 -1.75 19.57
CA VAL A 116 -10.10 -2.53 18.59
C VAL A 116 -10.78 -3.87 18.36
N LEU A 117 -11.36 -4.06 17.17
CA LEU A 117 -12.01 -5.31 16.78
C LEU A 117 -11.03 -6.40 16.37
N LEU A 118 -9.99 -6.00 15.66
CA LEU A 118 -8.92 -6.89 15.25
C LEU A 118 -7.60 -6.11 15.17
N ARG A 119 -6.52 -6.81 15.46
CA ARG A 119 -5.16 -6.34 15.21
C ARG A 119 -4.33 -7.54 14.77
N LYS A 120 -3.83 -7.49 13.55
CA LYS A 120 -2.94 -8.50 12.98
C LYS A 120 -1.57 -7.87 12.79
N LYS A 121 -0.55 -8.50 13.36
CA LYS A 121 0.85 -8.27 13.05
C LYS A 121 1.30 -9.42 12.16
N ALA A 122 1.75 -9.13 10.95
CA ALA A 122 2.28 -10.14 10.05
C ALA A 122 3.71 -10.53 10.45
N SER A 123 4.13 -11.73 10.08
CA SER A 123 5.54 -12.13 10.16
C SER A 123 6.40 -11.21 9.27
N PRO A 124 7.67 -10.99 9.61
CA PRO A 124 8.56 -10.19 8.79
C PRO A 124 8.62 -10.70 7.35
N ALA A 125 8.59 -9.79 6.40
CA ALA A 125 8.72 -10.13 4.99
C ALA A 125 10.08 -10.79 4.70
N THR A 126 10.09 -11.80 3.83
CA THR A 126 11.31 -12.53 3.45
C THR A 126 11.93 -11.99 2.17
N ASN A 127 11.13 -11.40 1.28
CA ASN A 127 11.55 -10.97 -0.05
C ASN A 127 11.15 -9.52 -0.33
N HIS A 128 11.82 -8.91 -1.32
CA HIS A 128 11.35 -7.69 -1.96
C HIS A 128 10.11 -7.98 -2.80
N MET A 129 9.05 -7.17 -2.61
CA MET A 129 7.84 -7.24 -3.41
C MET A 129 7.54 -5.88 -4.01
N ALA A 130 7.59 -5.78 -5.34
CA ALA A 130 7.21 -4.55 -6.04
C ALA A 130 5.76 -4.18 -5.77
N ARG A 131 4.89 -5.19 -5.61
CA ARG A 131 3.49 -5.06 -5.22
C ARG A 131 3.14 -6.15 -4.20
N TRP A 132 2.49 -5.75 -3.14
CA TRP A 132 2.07 -6.64 -2.06
C TRP A 132 0.61 -6.40 -1.68
N PHE A 133 -0.12 -7.48 -1.49
CA PHE A 133 -1.52 -7.44 -1.06
C PHE A 133 -1.69 -8.21 0.25
N THR A 134 -2.33 -7.57 1.21
CA THR A 134 -2.60 -8.16 2.52
C THR A 134 -4.00 -7.80 2.99
N TYR A 135 -4.57 -8.63 3.84
CA TYR A 135 -5.86 -8.39 4.46
C TYR A 135 -5.97 -9.04 5.82
N SER A 136 -6.94 -8.55 6.58
CA SER A 136 -7.38 -9.17 7.82
C SER A 136 -8.86 -8.90 8.01
N GLY A 137 -9.58 -9.86 8.59
CA GLY A 137 -11.01 -9.72 8.75
C GLY A 137 -11.53 -10.46 10.00
N ARG A 138 -12.78 -10.13 10.32
CA ARG A 138 -13.52 -10.77 11.40
C ARG A 138 -14.88 -11.23 10.90
N ARG A 139 -15.26 -12.45 11.25
CA ARG A 139 -16.61 -12.95 11.01
C ARG A 139 -17.58 -12.31 12.01
N ALA A 140 -18.76 -11.94 11.52
CA ALA A 140 -19.86 -11.48 12.37
C ALA A 140 -20.27 -12.58 13.34
N ARG A 141 -20.44 -12.23 14.61
CA ARG A 141 -21.11 -13.08 15.60
C ARG A 141 -22.59 -12.73 15.68
N ASN A 142 -22.88 -11.45 15.54
CA ASN A 142 -24.20 -10.83 15.45
C ASN A 142 -24.15 -9.75 14.37
N SER A 143 -25.20 -8.94 14.24
CA SER A 143 -25.17 -7.78 13.35
C SER A 143 -24.08 -6.79 13.80
N TRP A 144 -23.43 -6.15 12.83
CA TRP A 144 -22.46 -5.09 13.07
C TRP A 144 -23.13 -3.85 13.67
N ALA A 145 -22.46 -3.18 14.58
CA ALA A 145 -22.92 -1.90 15.11
C ALA A 145 -22.99 -0.86 13.97
N ARG A 146 -24.01 0.00 13.99
CA ARG A 146 -24.08 1.14 13.06
C ARG A 146 -22.98 2.15 13.37
N GLY A 147 -22.43 2.76 12.34
CA GLY A 147 -21.45 3.81 12.51
C GLY A 147 -20.21 3.62 11.65
N THR A 148 -19.18 4.40 11.94
CA THR A 148 -17.94 4.43 11.17
C THR A 148 -16.89 3.51 11.78
N TYR A 149 -16.40 2.58 10.97
CA TYR A 149 -15.26 1.71 11.29
C TYR A 149 -14.01 2.31 10.65
N GLU A 150 -12.89 2.23 11.37
CA GLU A 150 -11.61 2.71 10.90
C GLU A 150 -10.63 1.55 10.72
N GLY A 151 -10.03 1.45 9.54
CA GLY A 151 -8.92 0.56 9.24
C GLY A 151 -7.61 1.35 9.25
N LYS A 152 -6.65 0.89 10.04
CA LYS A 152 -5.31 1.46 10.12
C LYS A 152 -4.28 0.46 9.64
N TYR A 153 -3.42 0.90 8.72
CA TYR A 153 -2.29 0.14 8.22
C TYR A 153 -0.99 0.81 8.63
N GLN A 154 -0.04 0.02 9.13
CA GLN A 154 1.32 0.47 9.43
C GLN A 154 2.33 -0.51 8.84
N LEU A 155 3.38 0.04 8.21
CA LEU A 155 4.56 -0.70 7.79
C LEU A 155 5.75 -0.26 8.62
N LEU A 156 6.39 -1.21 9.29
CA LEU A 156 7.57 -0.99 10.11
C LEU A 156 8.80 -1.53 9.37
N ARG A 157 9.85 -0.73 9.31
CA ARG A 157 11.12 -1.06 8.65
C ARG A 157 12.30 -0.79 9.56
N LEU A 158 13.35 -1.59 9.44
CA LEU A 158 14.62 -1.31 10.08
C LEU A 158 15.35 -0.21 9.31
N VAL A 159 15.55 0.93 9.96
CA VAL A 159 16.27 2.08 9.42
C VAL A 159 17.37 2.46 10.41
N GLY A 160 18.63 2.29 10.02
CA GLY A 160 19.77 2.52 10.92
C GLY A 160 19.81 1.58 12.14
N GLY A 161 19.28 0.33 12.00
CA GLY A 161 19.19 -0.63 13.10
C GLY A 161 17.96 -0.49 14.01
N GLU A 162 17.20 0.59 13.87
CA GLU A 162 15.98 0.84 14.64
C GLU A 162 14.71 0.56 13.80
N LYS A 163 13.68 0.04 14.47
CA LYS A 163 12.39 -0.21 13.84
C LYS A 163 11.56 1.07 13.79
N LYS A 164 11.33 1.62 12.59
CA LYS A 164 10.56 2.85 12.36
C LYS A 164 9.29 2.57 11.55
N VAL A 165 8.24 3.33 11.82
CA VAL A 165 7.00 3.30 11.03
C VAL A 165 7.24 4.13 9.76
N VAL A 166 7.37 3.45 8.61
CA VAL A 166 7.60 4.09 7.30
C VAL A 166 6.31 4.36 6.53
N LEU A 167 5.24 3.60 6.80
CA LEU A 167 3.89 3.90 6.31
C LEU A 167 2.91 3.87 7.48
N ASN A 168 2.02 4.87 7.53
CA ASN A 168 0.92 4.95 8.48
C ASN A 168 -0.29 5.58 7.76
N LYS A 169 -1.27 4.76 7.40
CA LYS A 169 -2.45 5.18 6.63
C LYS A 169 -3.72 4.65 7.26
N THR A 170 -4.78 5.43 7.15
CA THR A 170 -6.13 5.05 7.62
C THR A 170 -7.15 5.16 6.50
N THR A 171 -8.19 4.34 6.58
CA THR A 171 -9.39 4.43 5.75
C THR A 171 -10.61 4.15 6.60
N ARG A 172 -11.79 4.55 6.14
CA ARG A 172 -13.04 4.40 6.88
C ARG A 172 -14.12 3.79 6.03
N VAL A 173 -15.01 3.04 6.68
CA VAL A 173 -16.26 2.55 6.09
C VAL A 173 -17.41 2.80 7.06
N ARG A 174 -18.57 3.19 6.53
CA ARG A 174 -19.80 3.35 7.30
C ARG A 174 -20.68 2.12 7.14
N ILE A 175 -21.14 1.58 8.24
CA ILE A 175 -22.13 0.50 8.29
C ILE A 175 -23.46 1.12 8.73
N GLU A 176 -24.49 0.93 7.90
CA GLU A 176 -25.84 1.49 8.11
C GLU A 176 -26.86 0.44 8.55
#